data_e5a8f72c2da6bbe39e130276d496e749
#
_entry.id   e5a8f72c2da6bbe39e130276d496e749
#
_cell.length_a   1.000
_cell.length_b   1.000
_cell.length_c   1.000
_cell.angle_alpha   90.00
_cell.angle_beta   90.00
_cell.angle_gamma   90.00
#
_symmetry.space_group_name_H-M   'P 1'
#
loop_
_entity.id
_entity.type
_entity.pdbx_description
1 polymer ?
#
loop_
_entity_poly.entity_id
_entity_poly.type
_entity_poly.pdbx_seq_one_letter_code
_entity_poly.pdbx_strand_id
1 'polypeptide(L)'
;MKIDLRTIPDAKVSGIDLMDVDITLPAPEAEPQRQYYFMALLKQQLVPERAKKNGKEFLTACITTFGCQMNARDSEKLEGILETVGYHIVETEDADFVVYNTCT
;
A
#
# COMPACT_ATOMS: atom_id res chain seq x y z
N MET A 1 -1.65 21.11 2.48
CA MET A 1 -2.50 21.27 1.31
C MET A 1 -2.94 19.90 0.79
N LYS A 2 -4.21 19.74 0.54
CA LYS A 2 -4.72 18.45 0.05
C LYS A 2 -4.81 18.44 -1.48
N ILE A 3 -4.46 17.32 -2.06
CA ILE A 3 -4.39 17.14 -3.51
C ILE A 3 -5.58 16.36 -4.01
N ASP A 4 -6.25 16.87 -5.04
CA ASP A 4 -7.30 16.15 -5.76
C ASP A 4 -6.65 15.36 -6.90
N LEU A 5 -6.59 14.04 -6.76
CA LEU A 5 -5.95 13.19 -7.75
C LEU A 5 -6.59 13.26 -9.15
N ARG A 6 -7.85 13.69 -9.22
CA ARG A 6 -8.54 13.82 -10.51
C ARG A 6 -7.90 14.90 -11.40
N THR A 7 -7.15 15.83 -10.80
CA THR A 7 -6.53 16.96 -11.51
C THR A 7 -5.05 16.74 -11.83
N ILE A 8 -4.47 15.61 -11.42
CA ILE A 8 -3.05 15.33 -11.56
C ILE A 8 -2.77 14.52 -12.83
N PRO A 9 -1.78 14.96 -13.68
CA PRO A 9 -1.40 14.17 -14.85
C PRO A 9 -0.80 12.83 -14.47
N ASP A 10 -1.00 11.82 -15.32
CA ASP A 10 -0.51 10.45 -15.10
C ASP A 10 0.98 10.42 -14.76
N ALA A 11 1.79 11.20 -15.46
CA ALA A 11 3.24 11.21 -15.28
C ALA A 11 3.69 11.74 -13.90
N LYS A 12 2.82 12.42 -13.18
CA LYS A 12 3.16 13.04 -11.90
C LYS A 12 2.56 12.31 -10.70
N VAL A 13 1.67 11.37 -10.93
CA VAL A 13 0.94 10.69 -9.85
C VAL A 13 1.90 9.95 -8.92
N SER A 14 2.91 9.26 -9.46
CA SER A 14 3.84 8.47 -8.66
C SER A 14 4.75 9.32 -7.76
N GLY A 15 4.86 10.61 -8.02
CA GLY A 15 5.68 11.51 -7.22
C GLY A 15 4.93 12.18 -6.06
N ILE A 16 3.68 11.84 -5.86
CA ILE A 16 2.83 12.48 -4.86
C ILE A 16 2.95 11.75 -3.52
N ASP A 17 3.04 12.53 -2.44
CA ASP A 17 2.96 11.98 -1.09
C ASP A 17 1.52 11.57 -0.82
N LEU A 18 1.31 10.29 -0.48
CA LEU A 18 -0.02 9.77 -0.20
C LEU A 18 -0.71 10.48 0.96
N MET A 19 0.05 11.04 1.88
CA MET A 19 -0.53 11.81 3.00
C MET A 19 -1.12 13.14 2.57
N ASP A 20 -0.74 13.63 1.39
CA ASP A 20 -1.26 14.90 0.85
C ASP A 20 -2.53 14.72 0.02
N VAL A 21 -2.89 13.49 -0.31
CA VAL A 21 -4.08 13.21 -1.12
C VAL A 21 -5.36 13.48 -0.32
N ASP A 22 -6.32 14.17 -0.94
CA ASP A 22 -7.62 14.41 -0.32
C ASP A 22 -8.53 13.20 -0.51
N ILE A 23 -8.61 12.38 0.53
CA ILE A 23 -9.44 11.16 0.51
C ILE A 23 -10.91 11.44 0.80
N THR A 24 -11.29 12.68 1.08
CA THR A 24 -12.69 13.05 1.29
C THR A 24 -13.44 13.26 -0.02
N LEU A 25 -12.70 13.43 -1.12
CA LEU A 25 -13.27 13.59 -2.45
C LEU A 25 -13.59 12.24 -3.07
N PRO A 26 -14.46 12.19 -4.08
CA PRO A 26 -14.74 10.94 -4.78
C PRO A 26 -13.48 10.34 -5.42
N ALA A 27 -13.41 9.02 -5.47
CA ALA A 27 -12.29 8.35 -6.10
C ALA A 27 -12.23 8.67 -7.58
N PRO A 28 -11.02 8.88 -8.16
CA PRO A 28 -10.88 9.05 -9.60
C PRO A 28 -11.37 7.80 -10.35
N GLU A 29 -11.88 7.98 -11.55
CA GLU A 29 -12.29 6.85 -12.39
C GLU A 29 -11.13 6.30 -13.22
N ALA A 30 -10.16 7.14 -13.53
CA ALA A 30 -9.03 6.77 -14.37
C ALA A 30 -7.86 6.22 -13.58
N GLU A 31 -7.10 5.32 -14.20
CA GLU A 31 -5.84 4.84 -13.66
C GLU A 31 -4.68 5.67 -14.27
N PRO A 32 -3.57 5.90 -13.56
CA PRO A 32 -3.21 5.33 -12.26
C PRO A 32 -3.78 6.08 -11.05
N GLN A 33 -4.50 7.18 -11.25
CA GLN A 33 -5.02 8.02 -10.17
C GLN A 33 -5.89 7.24 -9.18
N ARG A 34 -6.74 6.35 -9.70
CA ARG A 34 -7.62 5.54 -8.87
C ARG A 34 -6.83 4.65 -7.91
N GLN A 35 -5.77 4.01 -8.40
CA GLN A 35 -4.90 3.17 -7.57
C GLN A 35 -4.27 3.99 -6.43
N TYR A 36 -3.73 5.15 -6.76
CA TYR A 36 -3.08 6.01 -5.76
C TYR A 36 -4.07 6.57 -4.75
N TYR A 37 -5.31 6.83 -5.18
CA TYR A 37 -6.36 7.24 -4.26
C TYR A 37 -6.61 6.16 -3.19
N PHE A 38 -6.75 4.90 -3.59
CA PHE A 38 -6.99 3.82 -2.65
C PHE A 38 -5.76 3.52 -1.78
N MET A 39 -4.56 3.69 -2.32
CA MET A 39 -3.35 3.60 -1.52
C MET A 39 -3.31 4.69 -0.44
N ALA A 40 -3.71 5.91 -0.80
CA ALA A 40 -3.80 7.01 0.15
C ALA A 40 -4.85 6.74 1.22
N LEU A 41 -5.99 6.21 0.83
CA LEU A 41 -7.06 5.84 1.77
C LEU A 41 -6.57 4.79 2.76
N LEU A 42 -5.85 3.79 2.29
CA LEU A 42 -5.23 2.78 3.16
C LEU A 42 -4.25 3.42 4.13
N LYS A 43 -3.33 4.22 3.62
CA LYS A 43 -2.27 4.80 4.44
C LYS A 43 -2.78 5.81 5.46
N GLN A 44 -3.71 6.67 5.06
CA GLN A 44 -4.20 7.72 5.93
C GLN A 44 -5.24 7.22 6.94
N GLN A 45 -6.06 6.27 6.54
CA GLN A 45 -7.23 5.90 7.33
C GLN A 45 -7.31 4.43 7.70
N LEU A 46 -7.37 3.53 6.73
CA LEU A 46 -7.73 2.14 7.00
C LEU A 46 -6.66 1.38 7.78
N VAL A 47 -5.39 1.51 7.42
CA VAL A 47 -4.30 0.82 8.12
C VAL A 47 -4.13 1.35 9.55
N PRO A 48 -4.08 2.69 9.76
CA PRO A 48 -4.01 3.22 11.14
C PRO A 48 -5.21 2.84 12.00
N GLU A 49 -6.42 2.87 11.44
CA GLU A 49 -7.63 2.48 12.20
C GLU A 49 -7.59 1.00 12.59
N ARG A 50 -7.15 0.14 11.67
CA ARG A 50 -7.04 -1.29 11.95
C ARG A 50 -6.00 -1.57 13.03
N ALA A 51 -4.86 -0.90 12.96
CA ALA A 51 -3.81 -1.02 13.97
C ALA A 51 -4.34 -0.61 15.35
N LYS A 52 -5.00 0.54 15.42
CA LYS A 52 -5.58 1.04 16.66
C LYS A 52 -6.64 0.09 17.20
N LYS A 53 -7.49 -0.43 16.35
CA LYS A 53 -8.54 -1.38 16.75
C LYS A 53 -7.95 -2.66 17.33
N ASN A 54 -6.79 -3.08 16.85
CA ASN A 54 -6.09 -4.26 17.33
C ASN A 54 -5.15 -3.96 18.51
N GLY A 55 -5.17 -2.73 19.04
CA GLY A 55 -4.31 -2.32 20.15
C GLY A 55 -2.84 -2.19 19.78
N LYS A 56 -2.54 -1.88 18.53
CA LYS A 56 -1.17 -1.79 17.99
C LYS A 56 -0.88 -0.39 17.47
N GLU A 57 0.41 -0.02 17.47
CA GLU A 57 0.86 1.22 16.84
C GLU A 57 0.87 1.14 15.33
N PHE A 58 1.19 -0.04 14.81
CA PHE A 58 1.28 -0.27 13.36
C PHE A 58 0.95 -1.74 13.05
N LEU A 59 0.66 -2.00 11.78
CA LEU A 59 0.44 -3.35 11.29
C LEU A 59 1.70 -3.90 10.65
N THR A 60 1.90 -5.20 10.75
CA THR A 60 3.05 -5.88 10.15
C THR A 60 2.60 -6.74 8.97
N ALA A 61 3.51 -6.94 8.02
CA ALA A 61 3.27 -7.81 6.88
C ALA A 61 4.50 -8.67 6.62
N CYS A 62 4.26 -9.91 6.24
CA CYS A 62 5.31 -10.85 5.86
C CYS A 62 4.99 -11.43 4.49
N ILE A 63 5.98 -11.43 3.61
CA ILE A 63 5.85 -12.03 2.28
C ILE A 63 6.81 -13.21 2.19
N THR A 64 6.25 -14.40 2.02
CA THR A 64 7.05 -15.61 1.84
C THR A 64 7.08 -15.96 0.37
N THR A 65 8.27 -16.08 -0.19
CA THR A 65 8.46 -16.30 -1.61
C THR A 65 8.90 -17.75 -1.87
N PHE A 66 8.17 -18.42 -2.75
CA PHE A 66 8.52 -19.76 -3.23
C PHE A 66 8.66 -19.70 -4.75
N GLY A 67 9.75 -20.18 -5.29
CA GLY A 67 9.96 -20.26 -6.72
C GLY A 67 11.24 -19.61 -7.22
N CYS A 68 11.18 -19.04 -8.42
CA CYS A 68 12.35 -18.51 -9.12
C CYS A 68 12.60 -17.02 -8.81
N GLN A 69 13.63 -16.46 -9.47
CA GLN A 69 13.98 -15.05 -9.29
C GLN A 69 12.87 -14.08 -9.65
N MET A 70 11.99 -14.46 -10.59
CA MET A 70 10.85 -13.61 -10.93
C MET A 70 9.92 -13.42 -9.74
N ASN A 71 9.69 -14.49 -8.96
CA ASN A 71 8.89 -14.41 -7.76
C ASN A 71 9.54 -13.51 -6.72
N ALA A 72 10.88 -13.55 -6.60
CA ALA A 72 11.58 -12.68 -5.67
C ALA A 72 11.42 -11.20 -6.03
N ARG A 73 11.46 -10.86 -7.32
CA ARG A 73 11.24 -9.49 -7.79
C ARG A 73 9.81 -9.02 -7.52
N ASP A 74 8.85 -9.90 -7.75
CA ASP A 74 7.45 -9.59 -7.47
C ASP A 74 7.22 -9.36 -5.98
N SER A 75 7.88 -10.17 -5.14
CA SER A 75 7.82 -9.99 -3.69
C SER A 75 8.40 -8.65 -3.25
N GLU A 76 9.52 -8.22 -3.85
CA GLU A 76 10.13 -6.92 -3.55
C GLU A 76 9.17 -5.76 -3.89
N LYS A 77 8.51 -5.85 -5.03
CA LYS A 77 7.51 -4.85 -5.44
C LYS A 77 6.34 -4.81 -4.46
N LEU A 78 5.87 -5.97 -4.06
CA LEU A 78 4.76 -6.10 -3.14
C LEU A 78 5.13 -5.54 -1.76
N GLU A 79 6.34 -5.83 -1.27
CA GLU A 79 6.85 -5.26 -0.03
C GLU A 79 6.86 -3.73 -0.10
N GLY A 80 7.35 -3.17 -1.22
CA GLY A 80 7.37 -1.73 -1.42
C GLY A 80 5.99 -1.12 -1.36
N ILE A 81 4.99 -1.75 -1.99
CA ILE A 81 3.61 -1.28 -1.96
C ILE A 81 3.05 -1.33 -0.53
N LEU A 82 3.27 -2.44 0.18
CA LEU A 82 2.79 -2.58 1.55
C LEU A 82 3.42 -1.57 2.50
N GLU A 83 4.72 -1.33 2.37
CA GLU A 83 5.39 -0.28 3.16
C GLU A 83 4.81 1.09 2.83
N THR A 84 4.57 1.36 1.56
CA THR A 84 4.01 2.64 1.11
C THR A 84 2.64 2.90 1.71
N VAL A 85 1.83 1.89 1.90
CA VAL A 85 0.50 2.05 2.50
C VAL A 85 0.48 1.89 4.03
N GLY A 86 1.65 1.76 4.64
CA GLY A 86 1.76 1.84 6.10
C GLY A 86 2.05 0.54 6.85
N TYR A 87 2.26 -0.57 6.15
CA TYR A 87 2.67 -1.81 6.81
C TYR A 87 4.17 -1.80 7.09
N HIS A 88 4.56 -2.44 8.19
CA HIS A 88 5.96 -2.70 8.50
C HIS A 88 6.29 -4.14 8.08
N ILE A 89 7.26 -4.29 7.19
CA ILE A 89 7.65 -5.60 6.68
C ILE A 89 8.49 -6.35 7.72
N VAL A 90 8.10 -7.58 8.00
CA VAL A 90 8.81 -8.46 8.94
C VAL A 90 9.13 -9.79 8.27
N GLU A 91 10.10 -10.53 8.81
CA GLU A 91 10.55 -11.80 8.23
C GLU A 91 9.83 -13.01 8.82
N THR A 92 9.03 -12.81 9.84
CA THR A 92 8.31 -13.89 10.52
C THR A 92 6.86 -13.93 10.08
N GLU A 93 6.30 -15.14 9.99
CA GLU A 93 4.88 -15.31 9.67
C GLU A 93 3.97 -14.91 10.83
N ASP A 94 4.52 -14.57 11.98
CA ASP A 94 3.77 -13.96 13.06
C ASP A 94 3.56 -12.47 12.76
N ALA A 95 2.74 -12.22 11.75
CA ALA A 95 2.46 -10.90 11.22
C ALA A 95 0.96 -10.72 11.04
N ASP A 96 0.52 -9.46 10.97
CA ASP A 96 -0.89 -9.15 10.80
C ASP A 96 -1.40 -9.55 9.41
N PHE A 97 -0.52 -9.54 8.42
CA PHE A 97 -0.85 -9.88 7.04
C PHE A 97 0.26 -10.74 6.46
N VAL A 98 -0.07 -11.93 6.00
CA VAL A 98 0.89 -12.86 5.43
C VAL A 98 0.51 -13.16 3.99
N VAL A 99 1.47 -13.02 3.08
CA VAL A 99 1.30 -13.31 1.67
C VAL A 99 2.26 -14.40 1.24
N TYR A 100 1.74 -15.39 0.55
CA TYR A 100 2.57 -16.42 -0.06
C TYR A 100 2.64 -16.18 -1.56
N ASN A 101 3.84 -15.89 -2.06
CA ASN A 101 4.08 -15.68 -3.49
C ASN A 101 4.69 -16.95 -4.07
N THR A 102 3.87 -17.70 -4.79
CA THR A 102 4.26 -19.00 -5.32
C THR A 102 4.28 -19.01 -6.85
N CYS A 103 5.15 -19.84 -7.40
CA CYS A 103 5.21 -20.10 -8.84
C CYS A 103 4.20 -21.21 -9.19
N THR A 104 3.26 -20.91 -10.07
CA THR A 104 2.26 -21.88 -10.52
C THR A 104 2.51 -22.28 -11.96
#